data_a9810a8a73fccb9b838a560503303416
#
_entry.id   a9810a8a73fccb9b838a560503303416
#
_cell.length_a   1.000
_cell.length_b   1.000
_cell.length_c   1.000
_cell.angle_alpha   90.00
_cell.angle_beta   90.00
_cell.angle_gamma   90.00
#
_symmetry.space_group_name_H-M   'P 1'
#
loop_
_entity.id
_entity.type
_entity.pdbx_description
1 polymer ?
#
loop_
_entity_poly.entity_id
_entity_poly.type
_entity_poly.pdbx_seq_one_letter_code
_entity_poly.pdbx_strand_id
1 'polypeptide(L)'
;VQEKAVTAHDDWASSSLWFAGNGPYERSGAWSDATRLTLRIRSTYYDAKRLGQDRIDLMLQNREEAEASAGKADIVIGAGGEDAPREGDPTVGILLVNQMAISMGHPELRRALSLVIDREAAAQTMGQDCHGAEGLVPYGVRTDAGEDFRTVNGPLIDNDPATYEERCQGALALLRQAGFTNATTLGALDTVSLLYDNDSALAQVAQQLQKTWENKLGVKVQLKGVERNEMKARLSSGEFVLALMEMTASYNDASAYLDPWRSSDMRNYGMQYLNAYDILMQIAAGSSSPEVRDAYLKDAEQLLLENSNIIPLYSRTMPYVIRDKVLGAVSDGLGGWYFGAVNRAS
;
A
#
# COMPACT_ATOMS: atom_id res chain seq x y z
N VAL A 1 12.60 -18.53 14.36
CA VAL A 1 14.06 -18.49 14.14
C VAL A 1 14.73 -19.16 15.32
N GLN A 2 15.77 -19.95 15.06
CA GLN A 2 16.51 -20.59 16.16
C GLN A 2 17.45 -19.59 16.82
N GLU A 3 17.32 -19.39 18.12
CA GLU A 3 18.15 -18.50 18.93
C GLU A 3 19.64 -18.77 18.73
N LYS A 4 20.04 -20.06 18.74
CA LYS A 4 21.44 -20.45 18.52
C LYS A 4 22.02 -19.99 17.18
N ALA A 5 21.24 -19.97 16.11
CA ALA A 5 21.69 -19.51 14.81
C ALA A 5 21.88 -17.98 14.82
N VAL A 6 20.91 -17.25 15.36
CA VAL A 6 20.93 -15.78 15.41
C VAL A 6 22.06 -15.25 16.30
N THR A 7 22.31 -15.90 17.43
CA THR A 7 23.32 -15.45 18.40
C THR A 7 24.76 -15.84 18.02
N ALA A 8 24.90 -16.90 17.18
CA ALA A 8 26.22 -17.38 16.80
C ALA A 8 26.72 -16.87 15.45
N HIS A 9 25.84 -16.34 14.60
CA HIS A 9 26.13 -15.98 13.20
C HIS A 9 25.39 -14.72 12.77
N ASP A 10 26.12 -13.65 12.52
CA ASP A 10 25.54 -12.38 12.04
C ASP A 10 24.92 -12.51 10.65
N ASP A 11 25.34 -13.50 9.85
CA ASP A 11 24.84 -13.82 8.51
C ASP A 11 23.76 -14.93 8.49
N TRP A 12 23.20 -15.27 9.63
CA TRP A 12 22.25 -16.41 9.77
C TRP A 12 21.09 -16.35 8.75
N ALA A 13 20.61 -15.17 8.39
CA ALA A 13 19.49 -14.98 7.47
C ALA A 13 19.92 -15.12 5.99
N SER A 14 21.19 -14.93 5.68
CA SER A 14 21.75 -14.98 4.33
C SER A 14 22.57 -16.25 4.04
N SER A 15 22.93 -17.01 5.06
CA SER A 15 23.67 -18.26 4.94
C SER A 15 22.77 -19.49 4.87
N SER A 16 22.96 -20.32 3.87
CA SER A 16 22.24 -21.62 3.76
C SER A 16 22.57 -22.60 4.88
N LEU A 17 23.72 -22.43 5.54
CA LEU A 17 24.17 -23.29 6.63
C LEU A 17 23.45 -22.97 7.94
N TRP A 18 23.11 -21.69 8.16
CA TRP A 18 22.57 -21.20 9.43
C TRP A 18 21.09 -20.82 9.37
N PHE A 19 20.52 -20.78 8.16
CA PHE A 19 19.10 -20.52 8.00
C PHE A 19 18.27 -21.68 8.51
N ALA A 20 17.72 -21.53 9.71
CA ALA A 20 16.90 -22.53 10.37
C ALA A 20 15.49 -22.00 10.63
N GLY A 21 14.50 -22.61 10.00
CA GLY A 21 13.08 -22.32 10.20
C GLY A 21 12.31 -23.55 10.70
N ASN A 22 11.10 -23.34 11.19
CA ASN A 22 10.19 -24.41 11.63
C ASN A 22 9.15 -24.75 10.53
N GLY A 23 9.25 -24.14 9.35
CA GLY A 23 8.31 -24.35 8.26
C GLY A 23 8.42 -25.72 7.59
N PRO A 24 7.43 -26.05 6.75
CA PRO A 24 7.34 -27.34 6.08
C PRO A 24 8.45 -27.58 5.04
N TYR A 25 9.03 -26.52 4.51
CA TYR A 25 10.07 -26.59 3.51
C TYR A 25 11.39 -26.05 4.04
N GLU A 26 12.46 -26.64 3.56
CA GLU A 26 13.82 -26.14 3.77
C GLU A 26 14.46 -25.85 2.43
N ARG A 27 15.43 -24.96 2.44
CA ARG A 27 16.14 -24.59 1.24
C ARG A 27 17.09 -25.71 0.79
N SER A 28 17.11 -25.94 -0.51
CA SER A 28 18.02 -26.87 -1.17
C SER A 28 18.95 -26.12 -2.13
N GLY A 29 20.27 -26.21 -1.92
CA GLY A 29 21.28 -25.58 -2.76
C GLY A 29 21.90 -24.30 -2.21
N ALA A 30 22.89 -23.76 -2.94
CA ALA A 30 23.62 -22.56 -2.54
C ALA A 30 22.81 -21.27 -2.74
N TRP A 31 23.11 -20.21 -1.96
CA TRP A 31 22.53 -18.87 -2.13
C TRP A 31 23.09 -18.08 -3.32
N SER A 32 23.90 -18.72 -4.15
CA SER A 32 24.66 -18.07 -5.20
C SER A 32 23.83 -17.60 -6.41
N ASP A 33 22.60 -18.05 -6.56
CA ASP A 33 21.71 -17.63 -7.63
C ASP A 33 20.58 -16.77 -7.07
N ALA A 34 20.68 -15.46 -7.29
CA ALA A 34 19.69 -14.48 -6.84
C ALA A 34 18.34 -14.60 -7.58
N THR A 35 18.30 -15.35 -8.69
CA THR A 35 17.11 -15.48 -9.54
C THR A 35 16.32 -16.76 -9.29
N ARG A 36 16.89 -17.72 -8.53
CA ARG A 36 16.26 -19.00 -8.28
C ARG A 36 16.40 -19.45 -6.82
N LEU A 37 15.30 -19.90 -6.24
CA LEU A 37 15.25 -20.53 -4.93
C LEU A 37 14.58 -21.90 -5.05
N THR A 38 15.30 -22.98 -4.68
CA THR A 38 14.73 -24.31 -4.58
C THR A 38 14.44 -24.65 -3.13
N LEU A 39 13.20 -25.03 -2.86
CA LEU A 39 12.72 -25.50 -1.57
C LEU A 39 12.44 -27.01 -1.66
N ARG A 40 12.79 -27.75 -0.62
CA ARG A 40 12.44 -29.17 -0.46
C ARG A 40 11.70 -29.39 0.85
N ILE A 41 10.84 -30.39 0.85
CA ILE A 41 10.13 -30.79 2.06
C ILE A 41 11.12 -31.12 3.17
N ARG A 42 10.84 -30.61 4.35
CA ARG A 42 11.60 -30.96 5.56
C ARG A 42 11.08 -32.29 6.10
N SER A 43 11.92 -33.33 6.07
CA SER A 43 11.54 -34.67 6.51
C SER A 43 11.11 -34.75 7.98
N THR A 44 11.57 -33.81 8.80
CA THR A 44 11.25 -33.70 10.23
C THR A 44 10.04 -32.82 10.53
N TYR A 45 9.38 -32.26 9.51
CA TYR A 45 8.18 -31.47 9.71
C TYR A 45 7.03 -32.37 10.16
N TYR A 46 6.33 -31.97 11.23
CA TYR A 46 5.33 -32.80 11.90
C TYR A 46 4.18 -33.26 10.99
N ASP A 47 3.85 -32.47 9.99
CA ASP A 47 2.74 -32.74 9.04
C ASP A 47 3.21 -32.91 7.60
N ALA A 48 4.44 -33.37 7.39
CA ALA A 48 5.07 -33.54 6.09
C ALA A 48 4.22 -34.37 5.10
N LYS A 49 3.45 -35.32 5.60
CA LYS A 49 2.61 -36.24 4.79
C LYS A 49 1.41 -35.52 4.13
N ARG A 50 1.02 -34.34 4.62
CA ARG A 50 -0.10 -33.56 4.04
C ARG A 50 0.34 -32.55 2.99
N LEU A 51 1.63 -32.40 2.78
CA LEU A 51 2.15 -31.50 1.78
C LEU A 51 1.99 -32.11 0.38
N GLY A 52 1.54 -31.31 -0.57
CA GLY A 52 1.24 -31.76 -1.93
C GLY A 52 2.46 -31.92 -2.83
N GLN A 53 3.57 -31.24 -2.51
CA GLN A 53 4.78 -31.24 -3.33
C GLN A 53 6.04 -31.42 -2.50
N ASP A 54 6.93 -32.29 -2.96
CA ASP A 54 8.24 -32.53 -2.33
C ASP A 54 9.24 -31.41 -2.62
N ARG A 55 9.01 -30.68 -3.69
CA ARG A 55 9.90 -29.63 -4.18
C ARG A 55 9.12 -28.46 -4.76
N ILE A 56 9.57 -27.24 -4.45
CA ILE A 56 9.10 -25.98 -5.03
C ILE A 56 10.32 -25.25 -5.60
N ASP A 57 10.28 -24.91 -6.88
CA ASP A 57 11.26 -24.03 -7.52
C ASP A 57 10.63 -22.66 -7.71
N LEU A 58 11.14 -21.66 -7.02
CA LEU A 58 10.78 -20.26 -7.19
C LEU A 58 11.78 -19.59 -8.14
N MET A 59 11.29 -18.88 -9.14
CA MET A 59 12.11 -18.17 -10.11
C MET A 59 11.73 -16.70 -10.11
N LEU A 60 12.71 -15.82 -9.88
CA LEU A 60 12.55 -14.39 -10.03
C LEU A 60 12.84 -14.01 -11.48
N GLN A 61 11.86 -13.44 -12.15
CA GLN A 61 11.93 -13.06 -13.55
C GLN A 61 11.44 -11.64 -13.73
N ASN A 62 11.87 -10.94 -14.78
CA ASN A 62 11.20 -9.73 -15.19
C ASN A 62 9.82 -10.07 -15.79
N ARG A 63 8.97 -9.08 -16.00
CA ARG A 63 7.60 -9.29 -16.44
C ARG A 63 7.50 -10.03 -17.78
N GLU A 64 8.31 -9.65 -18.77
CA GLU A 64 8.31 -10.25 -20.11
C GLU A 64 8.69 -11.74 -20.05
N GLU A 65 9.72 -12.08 -19.28
CA GLU A 65 10.14 -13.46 -19.05
C GLU A 65 9.06 -14.26 -18.30
N ALA A 66 8.40 -13.66 -17.32
CA ALA A 66 7.34 -14.30 -16.55
C ALA A 66 6.11 -14.58 -17.44
N GLU A 67 5.69 -13.64 -18.27
CA GLU A 67 4.61 -13.82 -19.26
C GLU A 67 4.97 -14.93 -20.27
N ALA A 68 6.20 -14.97 -20.77
CA ALA A 68 6.67 -16.02 -21.65
C ALA A 68 6.76 -17.41 -20.96
N SER A 69 6.79 -17.44 -19.64
CA SER A 69 6.80 -18.64 -18.80
C SER A 69 5.40 -19.16 -18.44
N ALA A 70 4.33 -18.41 -18.69
CA ALA A 70 2.96 -18.73 -18.29
C ALA A 70 2.48 -20.12 -18.77
N GLY A 71 2.97 -20.61 -19.92
CA GLY A 71 2.67 -21.95 -20.42
C GLY A 71 3.56 -23.08 -19.86
N LYS A 72 4.62 -22.75 -19.12
CA LYS A 72 5.63 -23.70 -18.63
C LYS A 72 5.65 -23.81 -17.11
N ALA A 73 5.53 -22.68 -16.42
CA ALA A 73 5.42 -22.62 -14.97
C ALA A 73 4.06 -23.17 -14.51
N ASP A 74 3.98 -23.70 -13.31
CA ASP A 74 2.72 -24.10 -12.70
C ASP A 74 1.90 -22.89 -12.25
N ILE A 75 2.58 -21.90 -11.70
CA ILE A 75 1.98 -20.66 -11.22
C ILE A 75 2.92 -19.52 -11.60
N VAL A 76 2.37 -18.44 -12.13
CA VAL A 76 3.06 -17.17 -12.40
C VAL A 76 2.36 -16.10 -11.58
N ILE A 77 3.11 -15.27 -10.85
CA ILE A 77 2.61 -14.22 -9.98
C ILE A 77 3.27 -12.91 -10.42
N GLY A 78 2.46 -11.82 -10.48
CA GLY A 78 2.94 -10.51 -10.91
C GLY A 78 3.03 -10.33 -12.42
N ALA A 79 2.60 -11.32 -13.19
CA ALA A 79 2.53 -11.24 -14.65
C ALA A 79 1.32 -12.02 -15.17
N GLY A 80 0.75 -11.55 -16.27
CA GLY A 80 -0.40 -12.14 -16.93
C GLY A 80 -0.95 -11.19 -17.99
N GLY A 81 -1.76 -11.72 -18.91
CA GLY A 81 -2.46 -10.89 -19.90
C GLY A 81 -3.50 -9.97 -19.25
N GLU A 82 -4.14 -9.15 -20.10
CA GLU A 82 -5.15 -8.18 -19.66
C GLU A 82 -6.32 -8.86 -18.93
N ASP A 83 -6.73 -10.05 -19.37
CA ASP A 83 -7.82 -10.85 -18.79
C ASP A 83 -7.35 -11.76 -17.62
N ALA A 84 -6.09 -11.68 -17.19
CA ALA A 84 -5.61 -12.52 -16.10
C ALA A 84 -6.31 -12.15 -14.79
N PRO A 85 -6.67 -13.14 -13.95
CA PRO A 85 -7.20 -12.87 -12.63
C PRO A 85 -6.18 -12.06 -11.82
N ARG A 86 -6.67 -11.21 -10.94
CA ARG A 86 -5.87 -10.29 -10.14
C ARG A 86 -6.17 -10.44 -8.66
N GLU A 87 -5.13 -10.35 -7.86
CA GLU A 87 -5.21 -10.24 -6.41
C GLU A 87 -4.89 -8.80 -6.01
N GLY A 88 -5.25 -8.41 -4.77
CA GLY A 88 -4.76 -7.17 -4.18
C GLY A 88 -3.25 -7.21 -3.96
N ASP A 89 -2.63 -6.05 -3.99
CA ASP A 89 -1.27 -5.84 -3.48
C ASP A 89 -1.40 -5.03 -2.17
N PRO A 90 -0.65 -5.35 -1.12
CA PRO A 90 -0.78 -4.66 0.17
C PRO A 90 -0.32 -3.20 0.14
N THR A 91 0.13 -2.70 -1.01
CA THR A 91 0.74 -1.38 -1.15
C THR A 91 -0.24 -0.34 -1.67
N VAL A 92 -0.33 0.78 -0.96
CA VAL A 92 -1.08 1.97 -1.35
C VAL A 92 -0.14 3.18 -1.38
N GLY A 93 -0.16 3.93 -2.48
CA GLY A 93 0.51 5.21 -2.59
C GLY A 93 -0.31 6.28 -1.86
N ILE A 94 0.32 7.01 -0.96
CA ILE A 94 -0.33 8.03 -0.14
C ILE A 94 0.45 9.33 -0.13
N LEU A 95 -0.28 10.43 0.01
CA LEU A 95 0.25 11.71 0.41
C LEU A 95 -0.06 11.89 1.90
N LEU A 96 0.98 11.94 2.70
CA LEU A 96 0.92 12.18 4.13
C LEU A 96 0.97 13.68 4.41
N VAL A 97 0.08 14.17 5.25
CA VAL A 97 -0.02 15.57 5.65
C VAL A 97 0.50 15.72 7.06
N ASN A 98 1.48 16.59 7.28
CA ASN A 98 1.93 16.92 8.62
C ASN A 98 0.97 17.96 9.26
N GLN A 99 0.21 17.53 10.25
CA GLN A 99 -0.77 18.38 10.95
C GLN A 99 -0.13 19.50 11.76
N MET A 100 1.17 19.41 12.08
CA MET A 100 1.91 20.44 12.81
C MET A 100 2.46 21.56 11.90
N ALA A 101 2.45 21.35 10.58
CA ALA A 101 2.85 22.38 9.63
C ALA A 101 1.75 23.46 9.56
N ILE A 102 2.15 24.74 9.72
CA ILE A 102 1.20 25.87 9.81
C ILE A 102 0.27 25.93 8.59
N SER A 103 0.81 25.77 7.38
CA SER A 103 0.00 25.77 6.15
C SER A 103 -1.03 24.62 6.13
N MET A 104 -0.73 23.50 6.74
CA MET A 104 -1.61 22.32 6.78
C MET A 104 -2.64 22.38 7.93
N GLY A 105 -2.60 23.39 8.77
CA GLY A 105 -3.64 23.67 9.75
C GLY A 105 -5.00 24.05 9.17
N HIS A 106 -5.07 24.34 7.85
CA HIS A 106 -6.30 24.70 7.13
C HIS A 106 -6.94 23.47 6.47
N PRO A 107 -8.03 22.89 7.01
CA PRO A 107 -8.69 21.72 6.44
C PRO A 107 -9.13 21.94 4.98
N GLU A 108 -9.57 23.17 4.66
CA GLU A 108 -10.01 23.56 3.33
C GLU A 108 -8.86 23.45 2.31
N LEU A 109 -7.64 23.84 2.70
CA LEU A 109 -6.45 23.68 1.84
C LEU A 109 -6.14 22.21 1.61
N ARG A 110 -6.14 21.39 2.67
CA ARG A 110 -5.88 19.95 2.53
C ARG A 110 -6.90 19.28 1.61
N ARG A 111 -8.19 19.58 1.81
CA ARG A 111 -9.26 19.08 0.94
C ARG A 111 -9.13 19.57 -0.50
N ALA A 112 -8.80 20.86 -0.70
CA ALA A 112 -8.59 21.40 -2.03
C ALA A 112 -7.42 20.72 -2.75
N LEU A 113 -6.29 20.47 -2.05
CA LEU A 113 -5.17 19.72 -2.61
C LEU A 113 -5.58 18.31 -3.03
N SER A 114 -6.43 17.62 -2.24
CA SER A 114 -6.91 16.27 -2.54
C SER A 114 -7.85 16.23 -3.75
N LEU A 115 -8.79 17.18 -3.86
CA LEU A 115 -9.85 17.18 -4.87
C LEU A 115 -9.34 17.35 -6.30
N VAL A 116 -8.25 18.08 -6.50
CA VAL A 116 -7.70 18.34 -7.84
C VAL A 116 -6.73 17.26 -8.32
N ILE A 117 -6.48 16.21 -7.54
CA ILE A 117 -5.60 15.12 -7.95
C ILE A 117 -6.31 14.24 -8.97
N ASP A 118 -5.68 14.06 -10.13
CA ASP A 118 -6.00 13.01 -11.08
C ASP A 118 -5.28 11.73 -10.64
N ARG A 119 -6.01 10.88 -9.93
CA ARG A 119 -5.47 9.66 -9.33
C ARG A 119 -5.16 8.59 -10.37
N GLU A 120 -5.94 8.55 -11.45
CA GLU A 120 -5.66 7.60 -12.53
C GLU A 120 -4.36 7.97 -13.26
N ALA A 121 -4.12 9.25 -13.52
CA ALA A 121 -2.84 9.70 -14.10
C ALA A 121 -1.65 9.40 -13.17
N ALA A 122 -1.82 9.55 -11.84
CA ALA A 122 -0.79 9.18 -10.88
C ALA A 122 -0.54 7.66 -10.87
N ALA A 123 -1.60 6.86 -10.91
CA ALA A 123 -1.53 5.41 -10.97
C ALA A 123 -0.82 4.91 -12.24
N GLN A 124 -1.17 5.45 -13.40
CA GLN A 124 -0.54 5.12 -14.69
C GLN A 124 0.97 5.40 -14.68
N THR A 125 1.42 6.44 -13.98
CA THR A 125 2.84 6.75 -13.82
C THR A 125 3.57 5.67 -13.00
N MET A 126 2.86 5.04 -12.05
CA MET A 126 3.42 3.97 -11.23
C MET A 126 3.41 2.60 -11.91
N GLY A 127 2.64 2.42 -12.98
CA GLY A 127 2.61 1.22 -13.79
C GLY A 127 1.21 0.69 -14.10
N GLN A 128 1.15 -0.26 -15.02
CA GLN A 128 -0.11 -0.80 -15.56
C GLN A 128 -0.97 -1.60 -14.55
N ASP A 129 -0.39 -2.02 -13.43
CA ASP A 129 -1.10 -2.75 -12.37
C ASP A 129 -1.53 -1.83 -11.22
N CYS A 130 -1.38 -0.51 -11.41
CA CYS A 130 -1.83 0.51 -10.48
C CYS A 130 -3.15 1.12 -10.96
N HIS A 131 -4.01 1.46 -10.01
CA HIS A 131 -5.32 2.08 -10.24
C HIS A 131 -5.48 3.25 -9.27
N GLY A 132 -6.23 4.28 -9.67
CA GLY A 132 -6.56 5.39 -8.78
C GLY A 132 -7.22 4.89 -7.51
N ALA A 133 -6.73 5.32 -6.34
CA ALA A 133 -7.25 4.85 -5.07
C ALA A 133 -8.69 5.34 -4.84
N GLU A 134 -9.59 4.44 -4.52
CA GLU A 134 -10.99 4.72 -4.16
C GLU A 134 -11.19 4.86 -2.64
N GLY A 135 -10.15 4.62 -1.87
CA GLY A 135 -10.06 4.73 -0.42
C GLY A 135 -8.64 4.48 0.05
N LEU A 136 -8.43 4.46 1.35
CA LEU A 136 -7.16 4.09 1.96
C LEU A 136 -7.00 2.56 2.03
N VAL A 137 -8.10 1.86 2.31
CA VAL A 137 -8.15 0.39 2.28
C VAL A 137 -8.40 -0.06 0.84
N PRO A 138 -7.47 -0.74 0.17
CA PRO A 138 -7.60 -1.12 -1.23
C PRO A 138 -8.49 -2.36 -1.41
N TYR A 139 -8.76 -2.72 -2.68
CA TYR A 139 -9.31 -4.02 -3.05
C TYR A 139 -8.37 -5.17 -2.63
N GLY A 140 -8.94 -6.34 -2.35
CA GLY A 140 -8.23 -7.52 -1.87
C GLY A 140 -8.19 -7.64 -0.35
N VAL A 141 -8.48 -6.57 0.37
CA VAL A 141 -8.61 -6.59 1.83
C VAL A 141 -9.93 -7.23 2.23
N ARG A 142 -9.87 -8.20 3.14
CA ARG A 142 -11.05 -8.97 3.55
C ARG A 142 -11.70 -8.38 4.80
N THR A 143 -13.03 -8.44 4.82
CA THR A 143 -13.83 -8.28 6.03
C THR A 143 -13.74 -9.53 6.89
N ASP A 144 -14.20 -9.45 8.13
CA ASP A 144 -14.32 -10.65 9.00
C ASP A 144 -15.26 -11.72 8.44
N ALA A 145 -16.21 -11.35 7.55
CA ALA A 145 -17.05 -12.26 6.81
C ALA A 145 -16.36 -12.90 5.59
N GLY A 146 -15.13 -12.46 5.26
CA GLY A 146 -14.35 -12.96 4.13
C GLY A 146 -14.67 -12.29 2.78
N GLU A 147 -15.54 -11.29 2.77
CA GLU A 147 -15.85 -10.47 1.59
C GLU A 147 -14.76 -9.41 1.36
N ASP A 148 -14.72 -8.81 0.17
CA ASP A 148 -13.82 -7.71 -0.09
C ASP A 148 -14.32 -6.41 0.57
N PHE A 149 -13.49 -5.80 1.42
CA PHE A 149 -13.84 -4.62 2.22
C PHE A 149 -14.25 -3.43 1.35
N ARG A 150 -13.54 -3.18 0.24
CA ARG A 150 -13.84 -2.07 -0.65
C ARG A 150 -15.14 -2.31 -1.44
N THR A 151 -15.37 -3.53 -1.88
CA THR A 151 -16.60 -3.91 -2.59
C THR A 151 -17.85 -3.74 -1.69
N VAL A 152 -17.77 -4.16 -0.43
CA VAL A 152 -18.89 -4.03 0.53
C VAL A 152 -19.16 -2.58 0.90
N ASN A 153 -18.08 -1.78 1.09
CA ASN A 153 -18.22 -0.40 1.58
C ASN A 153 -18.31 0.65 0.47
N GLY A 154 -18.02 0.28 -0.78
CA GLY A 154 -18.02 1.17 -1.94
C GLY A 154 -16.86 2.17 -1.94
N PRO A 155 -16.72 2.97 -3.00
CA PRO A 155 -15.71 4.02 -3.11
C PRO A 155 -16.00 5.15 -2.14
N LEU A 156 -14.95 5.69 -1.50
CA LEU A 156 -14.98 6.90 -0.67
C LEU A 156 -14.36 8.11 -1.38
N ILE A 157 -13.70 7.86 -2.51
CA ILE A 157 -13.04 8.89 -3.32
C ILE A 157 -13.65 8.81 -4.72
N ASP A 158 -14.09 9.96 -5.21
CA ASP A 158 -14.57 10.09 -6.58
C ASP A 158 -13.38 10.25 -7.56
N ASN A 159 -13.22 9.28 -8.45
CA ASN A 159 -12.22 9.29 -9.51
C ASN A 159 -12.83 9.41 -10.91
N ASP A 160 -14.16 9.64 -11.02
CA ASP A 160 -14.82 9.78 -12.31
C ASP A 160 -14.21 10.96 -13.10
N PRO A 161 -13.68 10.75 -14.29
CA PRO A 161 -13.19 11.84 -15.14
C PRO A 161 -14.29 12.87 -15.48
N ALA A 162 -15.55 12.47 -15.53
CA ALA A 162 -16.67 13.35 -15.83
C ALA A 162 -16.91 14.40 -14.72
N THR A 163 -16.58 14.09 -13.48
CA THR A 163 -16.73 15.00 -12.32
C THR A 163 -15.47 15.83 -12.04
N TYR A 164 -14.37 15.59 -12.77
CA TYR A 164 -13.07 16.19 -12.43
C TYR A 164 -13.10 17.73 -12.43
N GLU A 165 -13.74 18.35 -13.41
CA GLU A 165 -13.83 19.82 -13.46
C GLU A 165 -14.70 20.37 -12.32
N GLU A 166 -15.80 19.69 -11.96
CA GLU A 166 -16.62 20.05 -10.81
C GLU A 166 -15.82 19.95 -9.50
N ARG A 167 -15.00 18.90 -9.33
CA ARG A 167 -14.09 18.75 -8.18
C ARG A 167 -13.07 19.88 -8.12
N CYS A 168 -12.52 20.31 -9.26
CA CYS A 168 -11.61 21.47 -9.34
C CYS A 168 -12.30 22.76 -8.91
N GLN A 169 -13.54 23.01 -9.33
CA GLN A 169 -14.33 24.20 -8.92
C GLN A 169 -14.65 24.15 -7.42
N GLY A 170 -15.00 22.97 -6.89
CA GLY A 170 -15.19 22.75 -5.46
C GLY A 170 -13.92 23.07 -4.65
N ALA A 171 -12.76 22.65 -5.13
CA ALA A 171 -11.48 22.96 -4.50
C ALA A 171 -11.19 24.46 -4.44
N LEU A 172 -11.44 25.19 -5.54
CA LEU A 172 -11.31 26.65 -5.56
C LEU A 172 -12.30 27.34 -4.61
N ALA A 173 -13.51 26.81 -4.46
CA ALA A 173 -14.50 27.33 -3.50
C ALA A 173 -14.02 27.16 -2.06
N LEU A 174 -13.44 25.99 -1.71
CA LEU A 174 -12.85 25.75 -0.40
C LEU A 174 -11.70 26.73 -0.09
N LEU A 175 -10.81 26.98 -1.05
CA LEU A 175 -9.72 27.96 -0.85
C LEU A 175 -10.27 29.37 -0.60
N ARG A 176 -11.32 29.79 -1.33
CA ARG A 176 -11.96 31.09 -1.10
C ARG A 176 -12.61 31.16 0.29
N GLN A 177 -13.26 30.10 0.74
CA GLN A 177 -13.85 30.00 2.07
C GLN A 177 -12.80 30.16 3.17
N ALA A 178 -11.59 29.59 2.97
CA ALA A 178 -10.46 29.73 3.88
C ALA A 178 -9.73 31.08 3.77
N GLY A 179 -10.19 32.01 2.91
CA GLY A 179 -9.58 33.32 2.70
C GLY A 179 -8.46 33.39 1.68
N PHE A 180 -8.15 32.29 1.00
CA PHE A 180 -7.14 32.21 -0.06
C PHE A 180 -7.75 32.64 -1.41
N THR A 181 -7.89 33.94 -1.63
CA THR A 181 -8.62 34.49 -2.77
C THR A 181 -7.76 34.96 -3.94
N ASN A 182 -6.45 35.11 -3.71
CA ASN A 182 -5.53 35.64 -4.69
C ASN A 182 -4.08 35.21 -4.41
N ALA A 183 -3.16 35.52 -5.34
CA ALA A 183 -1.75 35.17 -5.23
C ALA A 183 -1.06 35.70 -3.95
N THR A 184 -1.52 36.85 -3.40
CA THR A 184 -0.95 37.41 -2.18
C THR A 184 -1.35 36.59 -0.97
N THR A 185 -2.64 36.20 -0.86
CA THR A 185 -3.13 35.38 0.24
C THR A 185 -2.58 33.95 0.18
N LEU A 186 -2.44 33.37 -1.03
CA LEU A 186 -1.75 32.09 -1.23
C LEU A 186 -0.25 32.19 -0.93
N GLY A 187 0.39 33.30 -1.27
CA GLY A 187 1.80 33.57 -0.97
C GLY A 187 2.09 33.82 0.51
N ALA A 188 1.07 34.06 1.31
CA ALA A 188 1.18 34.16 2.78
C ALA A 188 1.17 32.79 3.46
N LEU A 189 0.82 31.72 2.73
CA LEU A 189 1.06 30.37 3.22
C LEU A 189 2.57 30.16 3.34
N ASP A 190 3.00 29.55 4.43
CA ASP A 190 4.35 29.00 4.51
C ASP A 190 4.62 28.10 3.30
N THR A 191 5.88 28.00 2.90
CA THR A 191 6.26 27.21 1.73
C THR A 191 5.71 25.80 1.84
N VAL A 192 4.70 25.46 1.02
CA VAL A 192 4.23 24.09 0.89
C VAL A 192 5.35 23.29 0.24
N SER A 193 5.88 22.30 0.92
CA SER A 193 6.92 21.43 0.38
C SER A 193 6.46 19.98 0.34
N LEU A 194 6.85 19.26 -0.72
CA LEU A 194 6.57 17.86 -0.92
C LEU A 194 7.85 17.04 -0.83
N LEU A 195 7.99 16.26 0.23
CA LEU A 195 9.08 15.32 0.47
C LEU A 195 8.79 14.00 -0.27
N TYR A 196 9.78 13.40 -0.92
CA TYR A 196 9.65 12.10 -1.60
C TYR A 196 11.00 11.40 -1.73
N ASP A 197 10.97 10.06 -1.92
CA ASP A 197 12.14 9.24 -2.24
C ASP A 197 12.59 9.51 -3.68
N ASN A 198 13.80 10.05 -3.83
CA ASN A 198 14.35 10.50 -5.10
C ASN A 198 14.69 9.34 -6.06
N ASP A 199 14.96 8.15 -5.52
CA ASP A 199 15.35 6.96 -6.27
C ASP A 199 14.15 6.09 -6.69
N SER A 200 12.93 6.63 -6.64
CA SER A 200 11.70 5.90 -6.95
C SER A 200 10.89 6.56 -8.07
N ALA A 201 9.95 5.80 -8.65
CA ALA A 201 8.95 6.33 -9.59
C ALA A 201 8.08 7.45 -8.97
N LEU A 202 8.06 7.57 -7.63
CA LEU A 202 7.37 8.64 -6.92
C LEU A 202 7.87 10.05 -7.29
N ALA A 203 9.11 10.17 -7.77
CA ALA A 203 9.63 11.45 -8.26
C ALA A 203 8.81 12.03 -9.42
N GLN A 204 8.30 11.18 -10.32
CA GLN A 204 7.44 11.60 -11.42
C GLN A 204 6.04 11.98 -10.93
N VAL A 205 5.48 11.22 -9.99
CA VAL A 205 4.21 11.56 -9.35
C VAL A 205 4.31 12.88 -8.59
N ALA A 206 5.40 13.13 -7.87
CA ALA A 206 5.64 14.40 -7.17
C ALA A 206 5.62 15.60 -8.14
N GLN A 207 6.24 15.47 -9.32
CA GLN A 207 6.23 16.51 -10.36
C GLN A 207 4.83 16.72 -10.94
N GLN A 208 4.04 15.66 -11.11
CA GLN A 208 2.64 15.77 -11.58
C GLN A 208 1.78 16.50 -10.54
N LEU A 209 1.89 16.15 -9.27
CA LEU A 209 1.17 16.81 -8.17
C LEU A 209 1.53 18.30 -8.09
N GLN A 210 2.82 18.65 -8.14
CA GLN A 210 3.28 20.05 -8.15
C GLN A 210 2.59 20.82 -9.29
N LYS A 211 2.70 20.34 -10.52
CA LYS A 211 2.09 21.00 -11.70
C LYS A 211 0.57 21.13 -11.55
N THR A 212 -0.11 20.12 -11.03
CA THR A 212 -1.55 20.13 -10.82
C THR A 212 -1.93 21.21 -9.81
N TRP A 213 -1.29 21.27 -8.66
CA TRP A 213 -1.60 22.25 -7.63
C TRP A 213 -1.27 23.70 -8.05
N GLU A 214 -0.15 23.88 -8.76
CA GLU A 214 0.22 25.19 -9.31
C GLU A 214 -0.78 25.67 -10.38
N ASN A 215 -1.18 24.79 -11.31
CA ASN A 215 -2.06 25.14 -12.41
C ASN A 215 -3.54 25.27 -12.00
N LYS A 216 -4.04 24.38 -11.13
CA LYS A 216 -5.46 24.34 -10.76
C LYS A 216 -5.80 25.23 -9.57
N LEU A 217 -4.86 25.39 -8.63
CA LEU A 217 -5.10 26.10 -7.37
C LEU A 217 -4.24 27.35 -7.20
N GLY A 218 -3.18 27.53 -7.97
CA GLY A 218 -2.19 28.58 -7.77
C GLY A 218 -1.27 28.36 -6.55
N VAL A 219 -1.33 27.18 -5.92
CA VAL A 219 -0.52 26.82 -4.75
C VAL A 219 0.88 26.43 -5.23
N LYS A 220 1.88 27.21 -4.86
CA LYS A 220 3.29 26.90 -5.16
C LYS A 220 3.81 25.82 -4.23
N VAL A 221 4.46 24.82 -4.80
CA VAL A 221 4.99 23.67 -4.07
C VAL A 221 6.48 23.49 -4.35
N GLN A 222 7.28 23.38 -3.29
CA GLN A 222 8.69 23.06 -3.39
C GLN A 222 8.89 21.54 -3.34
N LEU A 223 9.45 20.94 -4.38
CA LEU A 223 9.84 19.53 -4.39
C LEU A 223 11.11 19.31 -3.56
N LYS A 224 11.09 18.31 -2.68
CA LYS A 224 12.21 17.89 -1.84
C LYS A 224 12.47 16.39 -2.03
N GLY A 225 13.17 16.04 -3.10
CA GLY A 225 13.64 14.68 -3.32
C GLY A 225 14.87 14.40 -2.44
N VAL A 226 14.82 13.33 -1.66
CA VAL A 226 15.90 12.90 -0.76
C VAL A 226 16.12 11.40 -0.88
N GLU A 227 17.26 10.91 -0.38
CA GLU A 227 17.50 9.48 -0.28
C GLU A 227 16.55 8.81 0.75
N ARG A 228 16.26 7.52 0.55
CA ARG A 228 15.33 6.75 1.37
C ARG A 228 15.60 6.82 2.88
N ASN A 229 16.87 6.78 3.30
CA ASN A 229 17.21 6.84 4.72
C ASN A 229 16.99 8.24 5.30
N GLU A 230 17.27 9.28 4.54
CA GLU A 230 16.97 10.66 4.92
C GLU A 230 15.44 10.89 4.99
N MET A 231 14.67 10.33 4.05
CA MET A 231 13.23 10.40 4.09
C MET A 231 12.67 9.80 5.38
N LYS A 232 13.12 8.59 5.76
CA LYS A 232 12.73 7.95 7.02
C LYS A 232 13.07 8.81 8.25
N ALA A 233 14.25 9.41 8.28
CA ALA A 233 14.66 10.29 9.38
C ALA A 233 13.75 11.51 9.48
N ARG A 234 13.46 12.19 8.35
CA ARG A 234 12.59 13.37 8.32
C ARG A 234 11.13 13.04 8.67
N LEU A 235 10.60 11.90 8.22
CA LEU A 235 9.27 11.43 8.64
C LEU A 235 9.22 11.24 10.16
N SER A 236 10.22 10.58 10.73
CA SER A 236 10.27 10.29 12.17
C SER A 236 10.47 11.55 13.02
N SER A 237 11.17 12.58 12.52
CA SER A 237 11.36 13.86 13.21
C SER A 237 10.25 14.88 12.95
N GLY A 238 9.31 14.60 12.02
CA GLY A 238 8.27 15.54 11.62
C GLY A 238 8.78 16.70 10.74
N GLU A 239 9.95 16.57 10.12
CA GLU A 239 10.58 17.62 9.29
C GLU A 239 10.07 17.58 7.84
N PHE A 240 8.77 17.69 7.67
CA PHE A 240 8.11 17.77 6.37
C PHE A 240 6.79 18.55 6.46
N VAL A 241 6.26 18.99 5.33
CA VAL A 241 4.91 19.58 5.22
C VAL A 241 3.97 18.54 4.60
N LEU A 242 4.31 18.06 3.42
CA LEU A 242 3.68 16.93 2.73
C LEU A 242 4.75 15.90 2.45
N ALA A 243 4.40 14.61 2.51
CA ALA A 243 5.29 13.52 2.13
C ALA A 243 4.58 12.52 1.23
N LEU A 244 5.18 12.20 0.08
CA LEU A 244 4.71 11.21 -0.86
C LEU A 244 5.42 9.88 -0.58
N MET A 245 4.65 8.85 -0.21
CA MET A 245 5.20 7.57 0.18
C MET A 245 4.26 6.41 -0.19
N GLU A 246 4.80 5.21 -0.14
CA GLU A 246 4.02 3.99 -0.19
C GLU A 246 3.85 3.42 1.21
N MET A 247 2.64 2.97 1.50
CA MET A 247 2.28 2.25 2.71
C MET A 247 1.99 0.80 2.32
N THR A 248 2.58 -0.16 3.03
CA THR A 248 2.37 -1.59 2.80
C THR A 248 1.79 -2.24 4.05
N ALA A 249 0.63 -2.87 3.93
CA ALA A 249 0.03 -3.61 5.05
C ALA A 249 0.80 -4.89 5.36
N SER A 250 0.82 -5.27 6.64
CA SER A 250 1.52 -6.48 7.09
C SER A 250 0.62 -7.71 7.18
N TYR A 251 -0.70 -7.53 7.09
CA TYR A 251 -1.70 -8.59 7.16
C TYR A 251 -2.98 -8.14 6.44
N ASN A 252 -3.79 -9.11 6.01
CA ASN A 252 -5.02 -8.85 5.27
C ASN A 252 -6.18 -8.52 6.20
N ASP A 253 -6.27 -7.25 6.57
CA ASP A 253 -7.35 -6.67 7.38
C ASP A 253 -7.34 -5.14 7.22
N ALA A 254 -8.51 -4.50 7.25
CA ALA A 254 -8.63 -3.05 7.12
C ALA A 254 -7.88 -2.30 8.23
N SER A 255 -7.79 -2.86 9.44
CA SER A 255 -7.04 -2.24 10.53
C SER A 255 -5.54 -2.09 10.24
N ALA A 256 -4.96 -2.92 9.36
CA ALA A 256 -3.56 -2.77 8.95
C ALA A 256 -3.29 -1.45 8.23
N TYR A 257 -4.31 -0.89 7.57
CA TYR A 257 -4.25 0.42 6.90
C TYR A 257 -4.68 1.57 7.81
N LEU A 258 -5.46 1.29 8.84
CA LEU A 258 -6.08 2.31 9.69
C LEU A 258 -5.34 2.51 11.03
N ASP A 259 -4.85 1.45 11.68
CA ASP A 259 -4.14 1.55 12.95
C ASP A 259 -2.95 2.52 12.96
N PRO A 260 -2.13 2.64 11.87
CA PRO A 260 -1.00 3.56 11.85
C PRO A 260 -1.37 5.04 12.10
N TRP A 261 -2.63 5.40 11.95
CA TRP A 261 -3.09 6.79 12.06
C TRP A 261 -3.76 7.10 13.40
N ARG A 262 -3.75 6.18 14.35
CA ARG A 262 -4.19 6.45 15.73
C ARG A 262 -3.23 7.43 16.40
N SER A 263 -3.76 8.31 17.22
CA SER A 263 -2.97 9.34 17.92
C SER A 263 -1.82 8.76 18.75
N SER A 264 -1.96 7.53 19.24
CA SER A 264 -0.97 6.83 20.06
C SER A 264 0.00 5.96 19.28
N ASP A 265 -0.17 5.78 17.96
CA ASP A 265 0.69 4.90 17.15
C ASP A 265 1.99 5.63 16.75
N MET A 266 3.13 4.96 16.91
CA MET A 266 4.44 5.52 16.55
C MET A 266 4.62 5.72 15.03
N ARG A 267 3.77 5.10 14.21
CA ARG A 267 3.77 5.27 12.74
C ARG A 267 2.95 6.47 12.30
N ASN A 268 2.27 7.17 13.23
CA ASN A 268 1.54 8.40 12.97
C ASN A 268 2.50 9.58 12.69
N TYR A 269 3.28 9.47 11.62
CA TYR A 269 4.23 10.52 11.22
C TYR A 269 3.56 11.84 10.86
N GLY A 270 2.28 11.82 10.46
CA GLY A 270 1.48 13.01 10.20
C GLY A 270 1.10 13.78 11.46
N MET A 271 1.38 13.24 12.63
CA MET A 271 1.07 13.83 13.94
C MET A 271 -0.40 14.27 14.05
N GLN A 272 -1.30 13.45 13.51
CA GLN A 272 -2.71 13.71 13.65
C GLN A 272 -3.22 13.31 15.05
N TYR A 273 -4.07 14.14 15.58
CA TYR A 273 -4.74 13.94 16.86
C TYR A 273 -6.24 14.12 16.67
N LEU A 274 -6.92 13.04 16.27
CA LEU A 274 -8.34 13.04 15.97
C LEU A 274 -9.06 12.08 16.92
N ASN A 275 -9.52 12.63 18.06
CA ASN A 275 -10.15 11.83 19.11
C ASN A 275 -11.33 10.99 18.62
N ALA A 276 -12.15 11.53 17.71
CA ALA A 276 -13.26 10.78 17.12
C ALA A 276 -12.77 9.53 16.36
N TYR A 277 -11.65 9.65 15.64
CA TYR A 277 -11.01 8.53 14.96
C TYR A 277 -10.53 7.46 15.93
N ASP A 278 -9.82 7.88 16.99
CA ASP A 278 -9.33 6.95 18.01
C ASP A 278 -10.46 6.18 18.68
N ILE A 279 -11.60 6.83 18.92
CA ILE A 279 -12.81 6.20 19.48
C ILE A 279 -13.36 5.16 18.50
N LEU A 280 -13.51 5.49 17.21
CA LEU A 280 -14.00 4.54 16.20
C LEU A 280 -13.09 3.30 16.12
N MET A 281 -11.77 3.51 16.08
CA MET A 281 -10.79 2.42 16.06
C MET A 281 -10.82 1.58 17.34
N GLN A 282 -11.05 2.22 18.50
CA GLN A 282 -11.17 1.50 19.77
C GLN A 282 -12.43 0.64 19.81
N ILE A 283 -13.56 1.16 19.33
CA ILE A 283 -14.81 0.39 19.26
C ILE A 283 -14.66 -0.79 18.29
N ALA A 284 -14.08 -0.56 17.12
CA ALA A 284 -13.80 -1.62 16.16
C ALA A 284 -12.95 -2.74 16.79
N ALA A 285 -11.87 -2.39 17.47
CA ALA A 285 -10.97 -3.35 18.12
C ALA A 285 -11.63 -4.12 19.28
N GLY A 286 -12.62 -3.52 19.94
CA GLY A 286 -13.36 -4.17 21.06
C GLY A 286 -14.63 -4.91 20.62
N SER A 287 -15.02 -4.84 19.35
CA SER A 287 -16.25 -5.47 18.86
C SER A 287 -16.09 -6.99 18.71
N SER A 288 -17.10 -7.72 19.16
CA SER A 288 -17.24 -9.17 18.93
C SER A 288 -18.13 -9.51 17.72
N SER A 289 -18.83 -8.52 17.14
CA SER A 289 -19.62 -8.68 15.90
C SER A 289 -18.78 -8.23 14.70
N PRO A 290 -18.54 -9.11 13.71
CA PRO A 290 -17.87 -8.78 12.47
C PRO A 290 -18.47 -7.56 11.76
N GLU A 291 -19.79 -7.53 11.62
CA GLU A 291 -20.50 -6.47 10.92
C GLU A 291 -20.37 -5.12 11.61
N VAL A 292 -20.41 -5.12 12.94
CA VAL A 292 -20.22 -3.90 13.74
C VAL A 292 -18.78 -3.41 13.62
N ARG A 293 -17.81 -4.33 13.67
CA ARG A 293 -16.39 -4.01 13.50
C ARG A 293 -16.14 -3.35 12.15
N ASP A 294 -16.58 -3.99 11.07
CA ASP A 294 -16.40 -3.51 9.71
C ASP A 294 -17.05 -2.13 9.48
N ALA A 295 -18.24 -1.89 10.06
CA ALA A 295 -18.91 -0.59 10.01
C ALA A 295 -18.06 0.52 10.68
N TYR A 296 -17.48 0.27 11.85
CA TYR A 296 -16.63 1.24 12.54
C TYR A 296 -15.29 1.46 11.81
N LEU A 297 -14.72 0.43 11.17
CA LEU A 297 -13.52 0.60 10.33
C LEU A 297 -13.81 1.46 9.10
N LYS A 298 -14.98 1.28 8.46
CA LYS A 298 -15.45 2.15 7.38
C LYS A 298 -15.59 3.60 7.84
N ASP A 299 -16.28 3.83 8.96
CA ASP A 299 -16.51 5.18 9.49
C ASP A 299 -15.16 5.86 9.84
N ALA A 300 -14.21 5.10 10.37
CA ALA A 300 -12.86 5.58 10.64
C ALA A 300 -12.13 5.98 9.36
N GLU A 301 -12.17 5.14 8.32
CA GLU A 301 -11.59 5.48 7.02
C GLU A 301 -12.22 6.74 6.42
N GLN A 302 -13.54 6.82 6.42
CA GLN A 302 -14.26 8.00 5.92
C GLN A 302 -13.83 9.27 6.65
N LEU A 303 -13.74 9.22 7.98
CA LEU A 303 -13.34 10.36 8.79
C LEU A 303 -11.91 10.86 8.46
N LEU A 304 -10.96 9.94 8.22
CA LEU A 304 -9.61 10.29 7.79
C LEU A 304 -9.60 11.01 6.45
N LEU A 305 -10.38 10.50 5.49
CA LEU A 305 -10.43 11.04 4.13
C LEU A 305 -11.15 12.40 4.08
N GLU A 306 -12.24 12.56 4.82
CA GLU A 306 -12.98 13.83 4.92
C GLU A 306 -12.10 14.96 5.47
N ASN A 307 -11.24 14.65 6.43
CA ASN A 307 -10.29 15.61 6.99
C ASN A 307 -9.03 15.79 6.13
N SER A 308 -8.85 14.96 5.10
CA SER A 308 -7.67 14.94 4.22
C SER A 308 -6.36 14.93 5.01
N ASN A 309 -6.32 14.15 6.08
CA ASN A 309 -5.13 13.95 6.89
C ASN A 309 -4.17 12.98 6.19
N ILE A 310 -4.74 12.03 5.48
CA ILE A 310 -4.09 11.11 4.56
C ILE A 310 -4.83 11.21 3.23
N ILE A 311 -4.09 11.32 2.15
CA ILE A 311 -4.66 11.42 0.81
C ILE A 311 -4.16 10.23 -0.02
N PRO A 312 -4.98 9.18 -0.19
CA PRO A 312 -4.65 8.05 -1.05
C PRO A 312 -4.57 8.50 -2.51
N LEU A 313 -3.60 7.96 -3.24
CA LEU A 313 -3.33 8.30 -4.64
C LEU A 313 -3.59 7.12 -5.57
N TYR A 314 -3.02 5.97 -5.27
CA TYR A 314 -3.18 4.76 -6.06
C TYR A 314 -3.08 3.52 -5.17
N SER A 315 -3.69 2.45 -5.63
CA SER A 315 -3.50 1.09 -5.13
C SER A 315 -2.96 0.20 -6.24
N ARG A 316 -2.43 -0.97 -5.87
CA ARG A 316 -1.90 -1.94 -6.82
C ARG A 316 -2.75 -3.20 -6.84
N THR A 317 -2.72 -3.88 -7.97
CA THR A 317 -3.19 -5.26 -8.10
C THR A 317 -2.08 -6.12 -8.67
N MET A 318 -2.15 -7.41 -8.43
CA MET A 318 -1.15 -8.37 -8.86
C MET A 318 -1.82 -9.41 -9.77
N PRO A 319 -1.58 -9.41 -11.08
CA PRO A 319 -2.09 -10.44 -11.96
C PRO A 319 -1.41 -11.77 -11.65
N TYR A 320 -2.12 -12.86 -11.85
CA TYR A 320 -1.55 -14.20 -11.71
C TYR A 320 -2.10 -15.18 -12.75
N VAL A 321 -1.37 -16.22 -13.01
CA VAL A 321 -1.79 -17.33 -13.88
C VAL A 321 -1.52 -18.63 -13.15
N ILE A 322 -2.55 -19.47 -13.00
CA ILE A 322 -2.43 -20.83 -12.52
C ILE A 322 -2.72 -21.75 -13.71
N ARG A 323 -1.76 -22.60 -14.04
CA ARG A 323 -1.90 -23.52 -15.17
C ARG A 323 -3.01 -24.55 -14.89
N ASP A 324 -3.71 -24.95 -15.93
CA ASP A 324 -4.72 -26.01 -15.87
C ASP A 324 -4.21 -27.24 -15.13
N LYS A 325 -5.08 -27.84 -14.31
CA LYS A 325 -4.77 -29.00 -13.45
C LYS A 325 -3.84 -28.72 -12.26
N VAL A 326 -3.38 -27.49 -12.03
CA VAL A 326 -2.72 -27.11 -10.77
C VAL A 326 -3.78 -26.71 -9.76
N LEU A 327 -3.85 -27.43 -8.65
CA LEU A 327 -4.84 -27.24 -7.59
C LEU A 327 -4.14 -26.93 -6.27
N GLY A 328 -4.85 -26.29 -5.33
CA GLY A 328 -4.40 -26.12 -3.96
C GLY A 328 -3.43 -24.97 -3.71
N ALA A 329 -3.18 -24.11 -4.70
CA ALA A 329 -2.56 -22.80 -4.44
C ALA A 329 -3.59 -21.89 -3.75
N VAL A 330 -3.20 -21.26 -2.66
CA VAL A 330 -4.07 -20.36 -1.89
C VAL A 330 -3.38 -19.02 -1.74
N SER A 331 -4.06 -17.96 -2.15
CA SER A 331 -3.64 -16.58 -1.90
C SER A 331 -4.27 -16.05 -0.62
N ASP A 332 -3.55 -15.15 0.08
CA ASP A 332 -4.11 -14.36 1.19
C ASP A 332 -4.90 -13.13 0.71
N GLY A 333 -4.95 -12.89 -0.60
CA GLY A 333 -5.63 -11.75 -1.23
C GLY A 333 -4.79 -10.47 -1.27
N LEU A 334 -3.59 -10.47 -0.70
CA LEU A 334 -2.65 -9.33 -0.68
C LEU A 334 -1.23 -9.72 -1.15
N GLY A 335 -1.15 -10.64 -2.11
CA GLY A 335 0.12 -11.03 -2.73
C GLY A 335 0.90 -12.11 -1.99
N GLY A 336 0.46 -12.55 -0.82
CA GLY A 336 1.00 -13.73 -0.13
C GLY A 336 0.40 -15.03 -0.68
N TRP A 337 1.24 -16.03 -0.93
CA TRP A 337 0.81 -17.30 -1.50
C TRP A 337 1.26 -18.50 -0.66
N TYR A 338 0.34 -19.43 -0.43
CA TYR A 338 0.60 -20.70 0.22
C TYR A 338 0.60 -21.84 -0.80
N PHE A 339 1.72 -22.55 -0.89
CA PHE A 339 1.93 -23.63 -1.86
C PHE A 339 1.92 -25.03 -1.23
N GLY A 340 1.75 -25.14 0.08
CA GLY A 340 1.85 -26.44 0.79
C GLY A 340 0.86 -27.50 0.34
N ALA A 341 -0.31 -27.09 -0.16
CA ALA A 341 -1.35 -27.99 -0.65
C ALA A 341 -1.37 -28.13 -2.18
N VAL A 342 -0.43 -27.50 -2.89
CA VAL A 342 -0.40 -27.55 -4.36
C VAL A 342 -0.17 -28.97 -4.85
N ASN A 343 -0.99 -29.39 -5.80
CA ASN A 343 -0.82 -30.66 -6.50
C ASN A 343 -1.30 -30.54 -7.97
N ARG A 344 -0.99 -31.52 -8.78
CA ARG A 344 -1.45 -31.63 -10.16
C ARG A 344 -2.55 -32.67 -10.23
N ALA A 345 -3.72 -32.29 -10.76
CA ALA A 345 -4.76 -33.25 -11.11
C ALA A 345 -4.26 -34.20 -12.21
N SER A 346 -4.55 -35.46 -12.07
CA SER A 346 -4.22 -36.51 -13.02
C SER A 346 -4.94 -36.37 -14.37
#